data_4ab3198224b94244ff73060e8ecb4d74
#
_entry.id   4ab3198224b94244ff73060e8ecb4d74
#
_cell.length_a   1.000
_cell.length_b   1.000
_cell.length_c   1.000
_cell.angle_alpha   90.00
_cell.angle_beta   90.00
_cell.angle_gamma   90.00
#
_symmetry.space_group_name_H-M   'P 1'
#
loop_
_entity.id
_entity.type
_entity.pdbx_description
1 polymer ?
#
loop_
_entity_poly.entity_id
_entity_poly.type
_entity_poly.pdbx_seq_one_letter_code
_entity_poly.pdbx_strand_id
1 'polypeptide(L)'
;MFEKFSKELPEFLWDLRFNNNKPWFDEHRDLYKRCLQAPFKELANEVYNYMNDTYTSHVFDLHVSRINRDLRRPSPFGPYKDHMWFSIYNAYADEYDRPSFYFSISPDGWSVGCGIFKAPQTVMLRYRDIILNEPEKIAPLAEKISESKIFVLGGDDYKRSKGDAGELLTPWINKKELYVTAGREYNELFYSHDLKDFIIQSFDFLMSYYEFIEHICDEVRENG
;
A
#
# COMPACT_ATOMS: atom_id res chain seq x y z
N MET A 1 5.34 -7.27 20.93
CA MET A 1 6.30 -7.59 19.82
C MET A 1 5.60 -8.53 18.86
N PHE A 2 5.59 -8.19 17.57
CA PHE A 2 4.98 -9.03 16.53
C PHE A 2 5.74 -10.35 16.41
N GLU A 3 5.02 -11.44 16.50
CA GLU A 3 5.60 -12.78 16.32
C GLU A 3 5.23 -13.35 14.94
N LYS A 4 3.93 -13.52 14.69
CA LYS A 4 3.39 -14.06 13.44
C LYS A 4 1.87 -13.96 13.41
N PHE A 5 1.28 -14.10 12.21
CA PHE A 5 -0.17 -14.33 12.07
C PHE A 5 -0.55 -15.79 12.31
N SER A 6 -1.78 -15.99 12.79
CA SER A 6 -2.38 -17.33 12.92
C SER A 6 -2.80 -17.89 11.57
N LYS A 7 -2.72 -19.21 11.41
CA LYS A 7 -3.26 -19.91 10.23
C LYS A 7 -4.79 -19.85 10.15
N GLU A 8 -5.47 -19.47 11.23
CA GLU A 8 -6.93 -19.23 11.26
C GLU A 8 -7.35 -17.95 10.54
N LEU A 9 -6.41 -17.03 10.27
CA LEU A 9 -6.71 -15.69 9.73
C LEU A 9 -7.40 -15.72 8.36
N PRO A 10 -6.91 -16.44 7.33
CA PRO A 10 -7.58 -16.46 6.03
C PRO A 10 -9.00 -17.04 6.12
N GLU A 11 -9.21 -18.09 6.89
CA GLU A 11 -10.53 -18.69 7.12
C GLU A 11 -11.48 -17.70 7.78
N PHE A 12 -11.03 -17.02 8.84
CA PHE A 12 -11.80 -15.96 9.49
C PHE A 12 -12.23 -14.85 8.50
N LEU A 13 -11.33 -14.40 7.62
CA LEU A 13 -11.65 -13.35 6.64
C LEU A 13 -12.65 -13.84 5.58
N TRP A 14 -12.54 -15.10 5.14
CA TRP A 14 -13.52 -15.72 4.25
C TRP A 14 -14.87 -15.85 4.93
N ASP A 15 -14.93 -16.35 6.15
CA ASP A 15 -16.16 -16.50 6.93
C ASP A 15 -16.81 -15.14 7.16
N LEU A 16 -16.04 -14.10 7.49
CA LEU A 16 -16.53 -12.73 7.61
C LEU A 16 -17.11 -12.20 6.30
N ARG A 17 -16.52 -12.52 5.15
CA ARG A 17 -17.03 -12.13 3.82
C ARG A 17 -18.43 -12.70 3.56
N PHE A 18 -18.65 -13.96 3.93
CA PHE A 18 -19.92 -14.64 3.70
C PHE A 18 -20.97 -14.37 4.79
N ASN A 19 -20.54 -14.09 6.02
CA ASN A 19 -21.42 -13.88 7.18
C ASN A 19 -21.36 -12.43 7.70
N ASN A 20 -21.30 -11.45 6.81
CA ASN A 20 -21.00 -10.06 7.15
C ASN A 20 -22.19 -9.35 7.82
N ASN A 21 -22.46 -9.72 9.07
CA ASN A 21 -23.49 -9.12 9.92
C ASN A 21 -23.02 -9.00 11.37
N LYS A 22 -23.70 -8.15 12.14
CA LYS A 22 -23.30 -7.87 13.52
C LYS A 22 -23.39 -9.06 14.47
N PRO A 23 -24.46 -9.91 14.46
CA PRO A 23 -24.53 -11.06 15.36
C PRO A 23 -23.35 -12.02 15.15
N TRP A 24 -23.05 -12.38 13.92
CA TRP A 24 -21.93 -13.28 13.61
C TRP A 24 -20.60 -12.68 14.05
N PHE A 25 -20.36 -11.39 13.79
CA PHE A 25 -19.13 -10.74 14.18
C PHE A 25 -18.96 -10.64 15.70
N ASP A 26 -20.07 -10.38 16.44
CA ASP A 26 -20.03 -10.33 17.90
C ASP A 26 -19.67 -11.70 18.50
N GLU A 27 -20.14 -12.79 17.92
CA GLU A 27 -19.78 -14.15 18.30
C GLU A 27 -18.30 -14.49 18.02
N HIS A 28 -17.74 -13.96 16.90
CA HIS A 28 -16.35 -14.21 16.48
C HIS A 28 -15.38 -13.09 16.88
N ARG A 29 -15.80 -12.15 17.72
CA ARG A 29 -15.02 -10.97 18.11
C ARG A 29 -13.68 -11.32 18.76
N ASP A 30 -13.62 -12.35 19.58
CA ASP A 30 -12.38 -12.73 20.25
C ASP A 30 -11.40 -13.42 19.27
N LEU A 31 -11.91 -14.16 18.30
CA LEU A 31 -11.12 -14.67 17.19
C LEU A 31 -10.53 -13.52 16.37
N TYR A 32 -11.35 -12.55 15.98
CA TYR A 32 -10.90 -11.33 15.30
C TYR A 32 -9.76 -10.62 16.04
N LYS A 33 -9.90 -10.41 17.35
CA LYS A 33 -8.88 -9.73 18.14
C LYS A 33 -7.56 -10.50 18.15
N ARG A 34 -7.63 -11.83 18.34
CA ARG A 34 -6.46 -12.70 18.47
C ARG A 34 -5.78 -12.95 17.14
N CYS A 35 -6.52 -13.31 16.08
CA CYS A 35 -5.90 -13.71 14.81
C CYS A 35 -5.55 -12.53 13.89
N LEU A 36 -6.24 -11.37 14.03
CA LEU A 36 -6.06 -10.24 13.13
C LEU A 36 -5.72 -8.94 13.86
N GLN A 37 -6.58 -8.42 14.74
CA GLN A 37 -6.47 -7.05 15.24
C GLN A 37 -5.19 -6.79 16.03
N ALA A 38 -4.87 -7.65 17.00
CA ALA A 38 -3.71 -7.45 17.86
C ALA A 38 -2.40 -7.62 17.07
N PRO A 39 -2.16 -8.75 16.36
CA PRO A 39 -0.91 -8.93 15.63
C PRO A 39 -0.75 -7.91 14.49
N PHE A 40 -1.84 -7.49 13.84
CA PHE A 40 -1.77 -6.48 12.78
C PHE A 40 -1.32 -5.11 13.30
N LYS A 41 -1.83 -4.70 14.47
CA LYS A 41 -1.41 -3.45 15.12
C LYS A 41 0.04 -3.50 15.60
N GLU A 42 0.46 -4.64 16.17
CA GLU A 42 1.85 -4.83 16.60
C GLU A 42 2.80 -4.71 15.40
N LEU A 43 2.53 -5.44 14.32
CA LEU A 43 3.29 -5.37 13.08
C LEU A 43 3.38 -3.94 12.55
N ALA A 44 2.23 -3.25 12.45
CA ALA A 44 2.16 -1.88 11.95
C ALA A 44 3.01 -0.91 12.79
N ASN A 45 2.93 -1.01 14.12
CA ASN A 45 3.71 -0.15 15.02
C ASN A 45 5.22 -0.44 14.94
N GLU A 46 5.63 -1.71 14.84
CA GLU A 46 7.06 -2.05 14.73
C GLU A 46 7.66 -1.56 13.41
N VAL A 47 6.94 -1.74 12.30
CA VAL A 47 7.37 -1.21 10.99
C VAL A 47 7.42 0.33 11.01
N TYR A 48 6.41 0.97 11.58
CA TYR A 48 6.37 2.43 11.73
C TYR A 48 7.54 2.98 12.56
N ASN A 49 7.84 2.36 13.69
CA ASN A 49 8.98 2.77 14.51
C ASN A 49 10.29 2.64 13.74
N TYR A 50 10.50 1.51 13.05
CA TYR A 50 11.68 1.34 12.19
C TYR A 50 11.80 2.46 11.14
N MET A 51 10.71 2.82 10.45
CA MET A 51 10.74 3.86 9.43
C MET A 51 11.12 5.23 10.00
N ASN A 52 10.58 5.62 11.16
CA ASN A 52 10.95 6.88 11.81
C ASN A 52 12.38 6.88 12.38
N ASP A 53 12.83 5.75 12.93
CA ASP A 53 14.17 5.64 13.49
C ASP A 53 15.26 5.63 12.41
N THR A 54 14.94 5.08 11.24
CA THR A 54 15.90 4.94 10.11
C THR A 54 15.91 6.18 9.22
N TYR A 55 14.75 6.72 8.87
CA TYR A 55 14.60 7.83 7.92
C TYR A 55 14.32 9.15 8.64
N THR A 56 15.26 9.61 9.44
CA THR A 56 15.14 10.78 10.33
C THR A 56 14.96 12.13 9.61
N SER A 57 15.15 12.18 8.29
CA SER A 57 14.82 13.33 7.44
C SER A 57 13.31 13.43 7.14
N HIS A 58 12.55 12.38 7.39
CA HIS A 58 11.11 12.34 7.21
C HIS A 58 10.41 12.30 8.57
N VAL A 59 9.20 12.81 8.61
CA VAL A 59 8.29 12.65 9.77
C VAL A 59 7.10 11.86 9.27
N PHE A 60 7.11 10.58 9.57
CA PHE A 60 6.02 9.69 9.18
C PHE A 60 4.89 9.66 10.20
N ASP A 61 3.68 9.41 9.72
CA ASP A 61 2.50 9.05 10.50
C ASP A 61 2.00 7.66 10.07
N LEU A 62 1.27 7.01 10.95
CA LEU A 62 0.73 5.66 10.77
C LEU A 62 -0.80 5.68 10.76
N HIS A 63 -1.38 5.18 9.68
CA HIS A 63 -2.81 4.86 9.67
C HIS A 63 -3.02 3.35 9.66
N VAL A 64 -3.79 2.84 10.63
CA VAL A 64 -4.27 1.44 10.63
C VAL A 64 -5.77 1.43 10.38
N SER A 65 -6.18 0.75 9.32
CA SER A 65 -7.59 0.68 8.94
C SER A 65 -8.44 0.01 10.01
N ARG A 66 -9.68 0.47 10.15
CA ARG A 66 -10.68 -0.19 11.01
C ARG A 66 -11.37 -1.30 10.25
N ILE A 67 -11.71 -2.39 10.94
CA ILE A 67 -12.54 -3.46 10.36
C ILE A 67 -13.95 -2.97 10.00
N ASN A 68 -14.50 -2.05 10.78
CA ASN A 68 -15.83 -1.49 10.53
C ASN A 68 -15.83 -0.61 9.28
N ARG A 69 -16.85 -0.75 8.43
CA ARG A 69 -17.12 0.19 7.35
C ARG A 69 -17.74 1.47 7.90
N ASP A 70 -17.61 2.55 7.18
CA ASP A 70 -18.32 3.79 7.48
C ASP A 70 -19.79 3.62 7.10
N LEU A 71 -20.64 3.45 8.10
CA LEU A 71 -22.09 3.24 7.93
C LEU A 71 -22.83 4.45 7.34
N ARG A 72 -22.22 5.62 7.29
CA ARG A 72 -22.77 6.79 6.58
C ARG A 72 -22.78 6.59 5.06
N ARG A 73 -21.95 5.65 4.58
CA ARG A 73 -21.89 5.27 3.16
C ARG A 73 -22.48 3.87 3.00
N PRO A 74 -23.68 3.74 2.36
CA PRO A 74 -24.28 2.43 2.12
C PRO A 74 -23.30 1.51 1.40
N SER A 75 -23.18 0.26 1.88
CA SER A 75 -22.34 -0.76 1.27
C SER A 75 -23.14 -2.04 1.11
N PRO A 76 -23.19 -2.63 -0.07
CA PRO A 76 -23.84 -3.92 -0.29
C PRO A 76 -23.08 -5.08 0.37
N PHE A 77 -21.86 -4.84 0.85
CA PHE A 77 -20.98 -5.87 1.41
C PHE A 77 -21.06 -6.00 2.95
N GLY A 78 -22.09 -5.44 3.57
CA GLY A 78 -22.28 -5.50 5.03
C GLY A 78 -21.42 -4.50 5.83
N PRO A 79 -21.52 -4.53 7.18
CA PRO A 79 -20.95 -3.50 8.06
C PRO A 79 -19.45 -3.64 8.29
N TYR A 80 -18.83 -4.75 7.94
CA TYR A 80 -17.41 -4.99 8.15
C TYR A 80 -16.66 -5.10 6.83
N LYS A 81 -15.36 -4.74 6.84
CA LYS A 81 -14.44 -5.04 5.76
C LYS A 81 -13.92 -6.46 5.95
N ASP A 82 -13.71 -7.15 4.85
CA ASP A 82 -13.04 -8.45 4.80
C ASP A 82 -11.53 -8.32 4.59
N HIS A 83 -11.00 -7.12 4.74
CA HIS A 83 -9.59 -6.79 4.57
C HIS A 83 -9.17 -5.72 5.57
N MET A 84 -7.88 -5.70 5.88
CA MET A 84 -7.24 -4.64 6.67
C MET A 84 -5.95 -4.18 5.98
N TRP A 85 -5.63 -2.92 6.17
CA TRP A 85 -4.34 -2.36 5.75
C TRP A 85 -3.82 -1.38 6.79
N PHE A 86 -2.52 -1.18 6.79
CA PHE A 86 -1.93 0.01 7.35
C PHE A 86 -1.15 0.77 6.27
N SER A 87 -0.98 2.06 6.47
CA SER A 87 -0.14 2.91 5.63
C SER A 87 0.74 3.83 6.47
N ILE A 88 1.95 4.07 5.95
CA ILE A 88 2.94 4.99 6.53
C ILE A 88 3.22 6.06 5.48
N TYR A 89 3.15 7.32 5.87
CA TYR A 89 3.15 8.46 4.97
C TYR A 89 3.69 9.70 5.67
N ASN A 90 4.03 10.76 4.91
CA ASN A 90 4.47 12.03 5.48
C ASN A 90 3.35 12.67 6.32
N ALA A 91 3.63 12.93 7.60
CA ALA A 91 2.67 13.46 8.57
C ALA A 91 2.16 14.88 8.23
N TYR A 92 2.91 15.63 7.45
CA TYR A 92 2.60 17.02 7.09
C TYR A 92 1.90 17.17 5.74
N ALA A 93 1.78 16.09 4.97
CA ALA A 93 1.14 16.13 3.66
C ALA A 93 -0.36 15.81 3.74
N ASP A 94 -1.16 16.45 2.89
CA ASP A 94 -2.60 16.20 2.78
C ASP A 94 -2.92 14.77 2.35
N GLU A 95 -4.01 14.21 2.84
CA GLU A 95 -4.39 12.80 2.66
C GLU A 95 -4.44 12.36 1.19
N TYR A 96 -4.81 13.25 0.28
CA TYR A 96 -5.03 12.91 -1.14
C TYR A 96 -3.84 13.20 -2.04
N ASP A 97 -2.81 13.91 -1.54
CA ASP A 97 -1.70 14.43 -2.34
C ASP A 97 -0.35 13.86 -1.88
N ARG A 98 -0.36 12.67 -1.27
CA ARG A 98 0.87 12.08 -0.72
C ARG A 98 1.02 10.62 -1.09
N PRO A 99 2.25 10.16 -1.38
CA PRO A 99 2.53 8.74 -1.44
C PRO A 99 2.44 8.12 -0.05
N SER A 100 2.22 6.82 -0.01
CA SER A 100 2.28 6.03 1.22
C SER A 100 2.89 4.68 0.94
N PHE A 101 3.66 4.17 1.90
CA PHE A 101 3.93 2.75 2.01
C PHE A 101 2.69 2.07 2.57
N TYR A 102 2.44 0.85 2.14
CA TYR A 102 1.30 0.11 2.67
C TYR A 102 1.57 -1.39 2.78
N PHE A 103 0.90 -2.01 3.72
CA PHE A 103 0.73 -3.44 3.82
C PHE A 103 -0.75 -3.76 3.98
N SER A 104 -1.24 -4.74 3.25
CA SER A 104 -2.66 -5.11 3.28
C SER A 104 -2.85 -6.61 3.29
N ILE A 105 -3.94 -7.05 3.94
CA ILE A 105 -4.38 -8.44 4.06
C ILE A 105 -5.83 -8.51 3.60
N SER A 106 -6.16 -9.52 2.79
CA SER A 106 -7.52 -9.84 2.34
C SER A 106 -7.72 -11.36 2.35
N PRO A 107 -8.94 -11.89 2.17
CA PRO A 107 -9.13 -13.34 2.05
C PRO A 107 -8.26 -14.01 0.99
N ASP A 108 -7.97 -13.29 -0.09
CA ASP A 108 -7.26 -13.80 -1.26
C ASP A 108 -5.73 -13.79 -1.11
N GLY A 109 -5.21 -13.13 -0.06
CA GLY A 109 -3.77 -13.00 0.19
C GLY A 109 -3.38 -11.67 0.82
N TRP A 110 -2.13 -11.30 0.65
CA TRP A 110 -1.55 -10.08 1.21
C TRP A 110 -0.71 -9.32 0.18
N SER A 111 -0.51 -8.05 0.41
CA SER A 111 0.33 -7.22 -0.46
C SER A 111 1.08 -6.15 0.32
N VAL A 112 2.22 -5.76 -0.24
CA VAL A 112 3.07 -4.68 0.23
C VAL A 112 3.42 -3.78 -0.95
N GLY A 113 3.54 -2.48 -0.72
CA GLY A 113 3.87 -1.57 -1.80
C GLY A 113 3.99 -0.11 -1.37
N CYS A 114 4.14 0.75 -2.38
CA CYS A 114 4.25 2.20 -2.18
C CYS A 114 3.63 2.95 -3.35
N GLY A 115 3.02 4.11 -3.09
CA GLY A 115 2.52 5.04 -4.09
C GLY A 115 1.25 5.77 -3.69
N ILE A 116 0.55 6.34 -4.68
CA ILE A 116 -0.72 7.06 -4.51
C ILE A 116 -1.82 6.31 -5.26
N PHE A 117 -2.80 5.81 -4.54
CA PHE A 117 -3.91 5.05 -5.13
C PHE A 117 -4.86 5.91 -5.99
N LYS A 118 -5.04 7.18 -5.64
CA LYS A 118 -5.88 8.14 -6.39
C LYS A 118 -5.14 9.46 -6.50
N ALA A 119 -4.06 9.46 -7.28
CA ALA A 119 -3.29 10.67 -7.50
C ALA A 119 -4.15 11.77 -8.15
N PRO A 120 -4.03 13.03 -7.69
CA PRO A 120 -4.64 14.17 -8.33
C PRO A 120 -4.23 14.29 -9.79
N GLN A 121 -5.11 14.89 -10.60
CA GLN A 121 -4.83 15.06 -12.03
C GLN A 121 -3.55 15.89 -12.28
N THR A 122 -3.30 16.88 -11.45
CA THR A 122 -2.10 17.73 -11.53
C THR A 122 -0.83 16.93 -11.30
N VAL A 123 -0.81 16.06 -10.29
CA VAL A 123 0.30 15.13 -10.00
C VAL A 123 0.50 14.17 -11.19
N MET A 124 -0.58 13.60 -11.73
CA MET A 124 -0.50 12.71 -12.88
C MET A 124 0.00 13.40 -14.16
N LEU A 125 -0.31 14.69 -14.35
CA LEU A 125 0.20 15.47 -15.47
C LEU A 125 1.70 15.73 -15.33
N ARG A 126 2.15 16.16 -14.13
CA ARG A 126 3.58 16.39 -13.87
C ARG A 126 4.40 15.11 -13.96
N TYR A 127 3.87 14.02 -13.42
CA TYR A 127 4.49 12.69 -13.53
C TYR A 127 4.74 12.27 -15.00
N ARG A 128 3.75 12.46 -15.87
CA ARG A 128 3.89 12.14 -17.29
C ARG A 128 4.84 13.10 -18.03
N ASP A 129 4.82 14.36 -17.64
CA ASP A 129 5.77 15.35 -18.16
C ASP A 129 7.22 14.94 -17.87
N ILE A 130 7.49 14.49 -16.64
CA ILE A 130 8.81 13.96 -16.26
C ILE A 130 9.18 12.73 -17.12
N ILE A 131 8.26 11.78 -17.31
CA ILE A 131 8.53 10.59 -18.13
C ILE A 131 8.91 10.97 -19.57
N LEU A 132 8.25 11.97 -20.15
CA LEU A 132 8.45 12.38 -21.54
C LEU A 132 9.66 13.29 -21.74
N ASN A 133 9.92 14.18 -20.81
CA ASN A 133 10.88 15.28 -20.98
C ASN A 133 12.13 15.17 -20.09
N GLU A 134 12.05 14.39 -19.01
CA GLU A 134 13.12 14.18 -18.01
C GLU A 134 13.26 12.69 -17.64
N PRO A 135 13.30 11.76 -18.64
CA PRO A 135 13.21 10.31 -18.37
C PRO A 135 14.33 9.78 -17.48
N GLU A 136 15.48 10.45 -17.43
CA GLU A 136 16.60 10.12 -16.56
C GLU A 136 16.25 10.18 -15.06
N LYS A 137 15.21 10.91 -14.67
CA LYS A 137 14.75 10.98 -13.28
C LYS A 137 14.01 9.72 -12.83
N ILE A 138 13.36 9.01 -13.74
CA ILE A 138 12.53 7.83 -13.43
C ILE A 138 13.14 6.51 -13.96
N ALA A 139 13.92 6.54 -15.03
CA ALA A 139 14.44 5.32 -15.66
C ALA A 139 15.22 4.44 -14.66
N PRO A 140 16.12 4.95 -13.80
CA PRO A 140 16.82 4.10 -12.83
C PRO A 140 15.87 3.42 -11.82
N LEU A 141 14.77 4.09 -11.45
CA LEU A 141 13.75 3.51 -10.56
C LEU A 141 12.96 2.41 -11.26
N ALA A 142 12.59 2.64 -12.53
CA ALA A 142 11.88 1.68 -13.34
C ALA A 142 12.73 0.41 -13.59
N GLU A 143 14.01 0.57 -13.88
CA GLU A 143 14.98 -0.54 -14.02
C GLU A 143 15.08 -1.32 -12.71
N LYS A 144 15.37 -0.65 -11.60
CA LYS A 144 15.47 -1.25 -10.26
C LYS A 144 14.23 -2.08 -9.89
N ILE A 145 13.01 -1.53 -10.16
CA ILE A 145 11.76 -2.22 -9.89
C ILE A 145 11.57 -3.43 -10.80
N SER A 146 11.85 -3.28 -12.10
CA SER A 146 11.76 -4.38 -13.08
C SER A 146 12.73 -5.52 -12.76
N GLU A 147 13.95 -5.23 -12.36
CA GLU A 147 14.97 -6.21 -12.01
C GLU A 147 14.65 -6.96 -10.71
N SER A 148 13.89 -6.38 -9.81
CA SER A 148 13.53 -7.01 -8.53
C SER A 148 12.78 -8.32 -8.69
N LYS A 149 12.00 -8.48 -9.78
CA LYS A 149 11.08 -9.61 -10.05
C LYS A 149 10.06 -9.86 -8.94
N ILE A 150 9.98 -8.96 -7.97
CA ILE A 150 9.06 -9.02 -6.81
C ILE A 150 7.97 -7.99 -6.96
N PHE A 151 8.36 -6.78 -7.35
CA PHE A 151 7.46 -5.64 -7.47
C PHE A 151 7.01 -5.43 -8.91
N VAL A 152 5.76 -5.05 -9.04
CA VAL A 152 5.13 -4.70 -10.34
C VAL A 152 4.41 -3.36 -10.23
N LEU A 153 4.27 -2.70 -11.38
CA LEU A 153 3.37 -1.54 -11.48
C LEU A 153 1.93 -1.99 -11.22
N GLY A 154 1.28 -1.38 -10.26
CA GLY A 154 -0.13 -1.59 -9.98
C GLY A 154 -1.03 -0.68 -10.81
N GLY A 155 -2.34 -0.89 -10.63
CA GLY A 155 -3.37 -0.08 -11.25
C GLY A 155 -3.71 -0.45 -12.69
N ASP A 156 -4.83 0.13 -13.14
CA ASP A 156 -5.33 -0.04 -14.50
C ASP A 156 -4.55 0.77 -15.51
N ASP A 157 -4.53 0.30 -16.74
CA ASP A 157 -4.05 1.09 -17.87
C ASP A 157 -5.15 1.99 -18.46
N TYR A 158 -4.75 3.12 -19.03
CA TYR A 158 -5.66 3.90 -19.85
C TYR A 158 -6.02 3.15 -21.13
N LYS A 159 -7.28 3.20 -21.51
CA LYS A 159 -7.75 2.60 -22.79
C LYS A 159 -7.08 3.23 -24.03
N ARG A 160 -6.68 4.50 -23.93
CA ARG A 160 -5.92 5.21 -24.97
C ARG A 160 -4.55 5.54 -24.38
N SER A 161 -3.51 5.19 -25.13
CA SER A 161 -2.14 5.53 -24.73
C SER A 161 -2.00 7.01 -24.41
N LYS A 162 -1.22 7.31 -23.39
CA LYS A 162 -0.89 8.67 -22.94
C LYS A 162 0.44 9.16 -23.51
N GLY A 163 1.19 8.29 -24.17
CA GLY A 163 2.46 8.57 -24.80
C GLY A 163 3.26 7.30 -25.07
N ASP A 164 4.34 7.46 -25.81
CA ASP A 164 5.37 6.46 -26.00
C ASP A 164 6.68 7.00 -25.41
N ALA A 165 7.24 6.27 -24.47
CA ALA A 165 8.47 6.62 -23.75
C ALA A 165 9.49 5.45 -23.80
N GLY A 166 9.41 4.65 -24.87
CA GLY A 166 10.23 3.45 -25.01
C GLY A 166 9.74 2.26 -24.19
N GLU A 167 10.35 1.11 -24.37
CA GLU A 167 9.92 -0.17 -23.81
C GLU A 167 9.83 -0.13 -22.27
N LEU A 168 10.79 0.49 -21.61
CA LEU A 168 10.87 0.57 -20.15
C LEU A 168 9.78 1.48 -19.54
N LEU A 169 9.57 2.67 -20.11
CA LEU A 169 8.76 3.71 -19.49
C LEU A 169 7.34 3.84 -20.06
N THR A 170 7.04 3.25 -21.21
CA THR A 170 5.68 3.24 -21.77
C THR A 170 4.66 2.58 -20.85
N PRO A 171 4.95 1.47 -20.12
CA PRO A 171 4.02 0.96 -19.11
C PRO A 171 3.73 1.97 -17.99
N TRP A 172 4.73 2.77 -17.58
CA TRP A 172 4.61 3.75 -16.49
C TRP A 172 3.71 4.93 -16.87
N ILE A 173 3.87 5.49 -18.06
CA ILE A 173 3.07 6.64 -18.54
C ILE A 173 1.59 6.29 -18.73
N ASN A 174 1.29 5.01 -18.96
CA ASN A 174 -0.06 4.54 -19.28
C ASN A 174 -0.89 4.11 -18.07
N LYS A 175 -0.33 4.14 -16.85
CA LYS A 175 -1.07 3.84 -15.62
C LYS A 175 -2.01 4.96 -15.20
N LYS A 176 -3.15 4.59 -14.60
CA LYS A 176 -4.12 5.52 -14.00
C LYS A 176 -3.73 5.87 -12.56
N GLU A 177 -3.08 4.97 -11.88
CA GLU A 177 -2.62 5.09 -10.50
C GLU A 177 -1.09 5.06 -10.45
N LEU A 178 -0.53 5.68 -9.40
CA LEU A 178 0.92 5.75 -9.17
C LEU A 178 1.30 4.86 -7.99
N TYR A 179 1.31 3.54 -8.17
CA TYR A 179 1.82 2.66 -7.12
C TYR A 179 2.54 1.44 -7.68
N VAL A 180 3.46 0.94 -6.88
CA VAL A 180 4.22 -0.28 -7.09
C VAL A 180 3.86 -1.25 -5.99
N THR A 181 3.65 -2.51 -6.34
CA THR A 181 3.12 -3.52 -5.42
C THR A 181 3.78 -4.87 -5.58
N ALA A 182 3.85 -5.63 -4.50
CA ALA A 182 4.10 -7.06 -4.49
C ALA A 182 2.92 -7.76 -3.79
N GLY A 183 2.10 -8.46 -4.57
CA GLY A 183 1.00 -9.29 -4.06
C GLY A 183 1.43 -10.75 -3.93
N ARG A 184 0.96 -11.42 -2.89
CA ARG A 184 1.28 -12.81 -2.59
C ARG A 184 0.08 -13.56 -2.03
N GLU A 185 -0.03 -14.84 -2.38
CA GLU A 185 -0.88 -15.78 -1.65
C GLU A 185 -0.33 -16.03 -0.24
N TYR A 186 -1.16 -16.55 0.64
CA TYR A 186 -0.74 -16.97 1.98
C TYR A 186 0.26 -18.11 1.88
N ASN A 187 1.43 -17.91 2.46
CA ASN A 187 2.56 -18.84 2.40
C ASN A 187 3.31 -18.89 3.76
N GLU A 188 4.36 -19.67 3.85
CA GLU A 188 5.14 -19.83 5.08
C GLU A 188 5.71 -18.51 5.59
N LEU A 189 6.16 -17.61 4.70
CA LEU A 189 6.65 -16.28 5.09
C LEU A 189 5.59 -15.48 5.85
N PHE A 190 4.32 -15.51 5.39
CA PHE A 190 3.23 -14.80 6.04
C PHE A 190 3.00 -15.27 7.48
N TYR A 191 3.23 -16.57 7.75
CA TYR A 191 3.04 -17.19 9.06
C TYR A 191 4.33 -17.25 9.89
N SER A 192 5.37 -16.54 9.49
CA SER A 192 6.64 -16.49 10.19
C SER A 192 6.90 -15.11 10.82
N HIS A 193 7.89 -15.06 11.71
CA HIS A 193 8.40 -13.79 12.26
C HIS A 193 9.16 -12.96 11.20
N ASP A 194 9.61 -13.58 10.10
CA ASP A 194 10.36 -12.94 9.03
C ASP A 194 9.46 -12.02 8.17
N LEU A 195 8.14 -12.12 8.28
CA LEU A 195 7.21 -11.25 7.56
C LEU A 195 7.48 -9.76 7.84
N LYS A 196 7.76 -9.40 9.10
CA LYS A 196 8.10 -8.03 9.46
C LYS A 196 9.34 -7.55 8.72
N ASP A 197 10.39 -8.36 8.72
CA ASP A 197 11.66 -8.01 8.09
C ASP A 197 11.49 -7.90 6.56
N PHE A 198 10.66 -8.76 5.97
CA PHE A 198 10.31 -8.65 4.56
C PHE A 198 9.58 -7.33 4.23
N ILE A 199 8.63 -6.90 5.08
CA ILE A 199 7.92 -5.63 4.89
C ILE A 199 8.88 -4.45 5.02
N ILE A 200 9.76 -4.46 6.02
CA ILE A 200 10.79 -3.44 6.22
C ILE A 200 11.71 -3.37 4.99
N GLN A 201 12.26 -4.48 4.53
CA GLN A 201 13.11 -4.52 3.34
C GLN A 201 12.38 -4.07 2.08
N SER A 202 11.08 -4.33 2.00
CA SER A 202 10.23 -3.85 0.91
C SER A 202 10.10 -2.33 0.91
N PHE A 203 9.91 -1.73 2.08
CA PHE A 203 9.82 -0.28 2.22
C PHE A 203 11.17 0.40 1.98
N ASP A 204 12.28 -0.16 2.49
CA ASP A 204 13.63 0.30 2.19
C ASP A 204 13.92 0.26 0.68
N PHE A 205 13.54 -0.83 0.03
CA PHE A 205 13.69 -0.95 -1.42
C PHE A 205 12.90 0.11 -2.20
N LEU A 206 11.67 0.42 -1.74
CA LEU A 206 10.78 1.36 -2.40
C LEU A 206 10.99 2.82 -1.95
N MET A 207 11.89 3.11 -1.02
CA MET A 207 12.10 4.46 -0.48
C MET A 207 12.43 5.47 -1.57
N SER A 208 13.31 5.14 -2.52
CA SER A 208 13.64 6.03 -3.64
C SER A 208 12.44 6.34 -4.53
N TYR A 209 11.51 5.37 -4.68
CA TYR A 209 10.26 5.60 -5.41
C TYR A 209 9.28 6.47 -4.62
N TYR A 210 9.21 6.28 -3.30
CA TYR A 210 8.44 7.14 -2.41
C TYR A 210 8.89 8.60 -2.52
N GLU A 211 10.19 8.86 -2.37
CA GLU A 211 10.80 10.19 -2.46
C GLU A 211 10.56 10.84 -3.83
N PHE A 212 10.66 10.05 -4.91
CA PHE A 212 10.36 10.54 -6.26
C PHE A 212 8.91 11.02 -6.40
N ILE A 213 7.94 10.26 -5.90
CA ILE A 213 6.53 10.66 -5.95
C ILE A 213 6.25 11.82 -4.99
N GLU A 214 6.84 11.82 -3.80
CA GLU A 214 6.70 12.91 -2.82
C GLU A 214 7.20 14.23 -3.43
N HIS A 215 8.35 14.21 -4.07
CA HIS A 215 8.91 15.39 -4.76
C HIS A 215 7.95 15.94 -5.84
N ILE A 216 7.32 15.09 -6.63
CA ILE A 216 6.31 15.52 -7.62
C ILE A 216 5.12 16.19 -6.93
N CYS A 217 4.65 15.64 -5.81
CA CYS A 217 3.55 16.21 -5.06
C CYS A 217 3.91 17.61 -4.50
N ASP A 218 5.14 17.76 -4.00
CA ASP A 218 5.63 19.03 -3.47
C ASP A 218 5.79 20.08 -4.59
N GLU A 219 6.39 19.72 -5.74
CA GLU A 219 6.47 20.62 -6.91
C GLU A 219 5.09 21.11 -7.36
N VAL A 220 4.08 20.23 -7.39
CA VAL A 220 2.71 20.58 -7.79
C VAL A 220 2.06 21.51 -6.76
N ARG A 221 2.32 21.30 -5.48
CA ARG A 221 1.78 22.14 -4.39
C ARG A 221 2.39 23.54 -4.38
N GLU A 222 3.68 23.65 -4.64
CA GLU A 222 4.39 24.95 -4.69
C GLU A 222 4.01 25.81 -5.90
N ASN A 223 3.59 25.18 -7.00
CA ASN A 223 3.26 25.85 -8.27
C ASN A 223 1.74 26.03 -8.50
N GLY A 224 0.89 25.59 -7.61
CA GLY A 224 -0.58 25.66 -7.71
C GLY A 224 -1.16 26.71 -6.79
#